data_c5895923b5ee94293b6887db0fb7f4db
#
_entry.id   c5895923b5ee94293b6887db0fb7f4db
#
_cell.length_a   1.000
_cell.length_b   1.000
_cell.length_c   1.000
_cell.angle_alpha   90.00
_cell.angle_beta   90.00
_cell.angle_gamma   90.00
#
_symmetry.space_group_name_H-M   'P 1'
#
loop_
_entity.id
_entity.type
_entity.pdbx_description
1 polymer ?
#
loop_
_entity_poly.entity_id
_entity_poly.type
_entity_poly.pdbx_seq_one_letter_code
_entity_poly.pdbx_strand_id
1 'polypeptide(L)'
;MRHVLGIDAGGTKTRALLAAEDGRVVADASGGGANLRTHGELAVEKVLHAVAEETSAAAGVRPDAVALGIAGAGRPGDAAVLREILRRIGFRDRVVVTNDAHIAFVAGSPRRVGLALVCGTGSIAWGRNAGGEVARAGGFGWHVGDEGSGFWIGERAIRQVLRGRDGRGPATALEAALLAHFAIADPEDIVHEIYGGDFPRHRIAFFAVPVAEAARAGDAVASRILADAASELVLAAETVIRRLGLAGAAYDVVLSGGTFRALPALEADVARRLSAPDAAVRHLEGEPAAGAVELAREALRAAAP
;
A
#
# COMPACT_ATOMS: atom_id res chain seq x y z
N MET A 1 14.55 -16.98 24.51
CA MET A 1 14.78 -16.15 23.30
C MET A 1 13.51 -15.34 23.11
N ARG A 2 13.61 -14.01 22.95
CA ARG A 2 12.45 -13.13 22.76
C ARG A 2 12.01 -13.15 21.30
N HIS A 3 10.73 -12.91 21.07
CA HIS A 3 10.13 -12.92 19.74
C HIS A 3 9.34 -11.64 19.47
N VAL A 4 9.26 -11.26 18.23
CA VAL A 4 8.52 -10.06 17.78
C VAL A 4 7.59 -10.39 16.64
N LEU A 5 6.44 -9.70 16.60
CA LEU A 5 5.45 -9.85 15.52
C LEU A 5 5.38 -8.57 14.70
N GLY A 6 5.65 -8.69 13.42
CA GLY A 6 5.44 -7.62 12.43
C GLY A 6 4.21 -7.91 11.60
N ILE A 7 3.28 -6.96 11.50
CA ILE A 7 2.05 -7.09 10.72
C ILE A 7 1.98 -5.97 9.67
N ASP A 8 1.77 -6.35 8.42
CA ASP A 8 1.39 -5.47 7.31
C ASP A 8 -0.09 -5.71 6.97
N ALA A 9 -0.93 -4.71 7.21
CA ALA A 9 -2.38 -4.81 7.05
C ALA A 9 -2.87 -3.85 5.96
N GLY A 10 -3.05 -4.39 4.76
CA GLY A 10 -3.55 -3.66 3.60
C GLY A 10 -5.07 -3.73 3.45
N GLY A 11 -5.60 -3.03 2.45
CA GLY A 11 -7.04 -3.04 2.14
C GLY A 11 -7.58 -4.37 1.62
N THR A 12 -6.73 -5.25 1.10
CA THR A 12 -7.09 -6.55 0.47
C THR A 12 -6.45 -7.76 1.12
N LYS A 13 -5.32 -7.57 1.77
CA LYS A 13 -4.52 -8.66 2.37
C LYS A 13 -3.84 -8.16 3.62
N THR A 14 -3.70 -9.05 4.61
CA THR A 14 -2.86 -8.86 5.79
C THR A 14 -1.76 -9.92 5.78
N ARG A 15 -0.53 -9.53 6.11
CA ARG A 15 0.62 -10.41 6.25
C ARG A 15 1.23 -10.24 7.64
N ALA A 16 1.47 -11.33 8.33
CA ALA A 16 2.13 -11.34 9.63
C ALA A 16 3.40 -12.19 9.58
N LEU A 17 4.48 -11.69 10.18
CA LEU A 17 5.76 -12.37 10.34
C LEU A 17 6.12 -12.40 11.80
N LEU A 18 6.29 -13.60 12.37
CA LEU A 18 6.85 -13.81 13.69
C LEU A 18 8.35 -14.08 13.55
N ALA A 19 9.17 -13.29 14.24
CA ALA A 19 10.62 -13.41 14.15
C ALA A 19 11.26 -13.48 15.55
N ALA A 20 12.38 -14.15 15.66
CA ALA A 20 13.25 -14.08 16.82
C ALA A 20 13.90 -12.67 16.92
N GLU A 21 14.45 -12.31 18.07
CA GLU A 21 15.06 -10.99 18.30
C GLU A 21 16.28 -10.69 17.40
N ASP A 22 16.88 -11.72 16.80
CA ASP A 22 17.92 -11.58 15.77
C ASP A 22 17.39 -11.21 14.39
N GLY A 23 16.07 -11.29 14.18
CA GLY A 23 15.36 -10.97 12.94
C GLY A 23 15.03 -12.20 12.08
N ARG A 24 15.43 -13.40 12.47
CA ARG A 24 15.12 -14.63 11.75
C ARG A 24 13.63 -14.95 11.89
N VAL A 25 12.90 -14.96 10.77
CA VAL A 25 11.50 -15.34 10.72
C VAL A 25 11.33 -16.81 11.12
N VAL A 26 10.45 -17.08 12.06
CA VAL A 26 10.17 -18.44 12.59
C VAL A 26 8.77 -18.93 12.22
N ALA A 27 7.84 -18.05 11.94
CA ALA A 27 6.51 -18.37 11.41
C ALA A 27 5.94 -17.18 10.65
N ASP A 28 4.95 -17.46 9.81
CA ASP A 28 4.22 -16.44 9.08
C ASP A 28 2.75 -16.84 8.88
N ALA A 29 1.88 -15.86 8.68
CA ALA A 29 0.48 -16.05 8.37
C ALA A 29 -0.03 -14.99 7.40
N SER A 30 -1.14 -15.29 6.73
CA SER A 30 -1.84 -14.36 5.84
C SER A 30 -3.33 -14.34 6.16
N GLY A 31 -3.91 -13.14 6.10
CA GLY A 31 -5.34 -12.91 6.31
C GLY A 31 -5.96 -12.03 5.24
N GLY A 32 -7.25 -11.79 5.36
CA GLY A 32 -7.99 -10.86 4.52
C GLY A 32 -7.59 -9.40 4.73
N GLY A 33 -8.27 -8.49 4.05
CA GLY A 33 -8.04 -7.06 4.21
C GLY A 33 -8.39 -6.57 5.61
N ALA A 34 -7.59 -5.63 6.12
CA ALA A 34 -7.78 -5.02 7.42
C ALA A 34 -7.56 -3.50 7.33
N ASN A 35 -8.59 -2.77 6.90
CA ASN A 35 -8.59 -1.31 6.88
C ASN A 35 -9.81 -0.82 7.66
N LEU A 36 -9.60 -0.03 8.73
CA LEU A 36 -10.66 0.43 9.63
C LEU A 36 -11.85 1.08 8.91
N ARG A 37 -11.58 1.83 7.84
CA ARG A 37 -12.61 2.62 7.14
C ARG A 37 -13.49 1.78 6.23
N THR A 38 -12.95 0.68 5.72
CA THR A 38 -13.66 -0.15 4.73
C THR A 38 -14.23 -1.41 5.31
N HIS A 39 -13.62 -1.94 6.37
CA HIS A 39 -14.03 -3.20 6.97
C HIS A 39 -14.65 -3.02 8.36
N GLY A 40 -14.43 -1.86 8.98
CA GLY A 40 -14.88 -1.60 10.35
C GLY A 40 -14.02 -2.27 11.41
N GLU A 41 -14.17 -1.83 12.66
CA GLU A 41 -13.32 -2.22 13.78
C GLU A 41 -13.35 -3.73 14.06
N LEU A 42 -14.54 -4.34 14.11
CA LEU A 42 -14.71 -5.75 14.42
C LEU A 42 -14.07 -6.69 13.37
N ALA A 43 -14.19 -6.35 12.10
CA ALA A 43 -13.57 -7.15 11.04
C ALA A 43 -12.04 -7.04 11.09
N VAL A 44 -11.50 -5.84 11.33
CA VAL A 44 -10.07 -5.62 11.51
C VAL A 44 -9.55 -6.40 12.71
N GLU A 45 -10.25 -6.36 13.87
CA GLU A 45 -9.88 -7.12 15.05
C GLU A 45 -9.83 -8.63 14.78
N LYS A 46 -10.84 -9.18 14.11
CA LYS A 46 -10.86 -10.60 13.74
C LYS A 46 -9.68 -11.01 12.88
N VAL A 47 -9.33 -10.21 11.86
CA VAL A 47 -8.20 -10.50 10.98
C VAL A 47 -6.87 -10.42 11.73
N LEU A 48 -6.66 -9.37 12.53
CA LEU A 48 -5.43 -9.21 13.31
C LEU A 48 -5.28 -10.32 14.35
N HIS A 49 -6.35 -10.71 15.03
CA HIS A 49 -6.35 -11.81 15.98
C HIS A 49 -5.99 -13.14 15.29
N ALA A 50 -6.64 -13.44 14.17
CA ALA A 50 -6.41 -14.70 13.44
C ALA A 50 -4.96 -14.85 13.00
N VAL A 51 -4.35 -13.81 12.38
CA VAL A 51 -2.96 -13.90 11.91
C VAL A 51 -1.97 -13.96 13.08
N ALA A 52 -2.26 -13.29 14.20
CA ALA A 52 -1.42 -13.34 15.40
C ALA A 52 -1.46 -14.72 16.09
N GLU A 53 -2.65 -15.30 16.21
CA GLU A 53 -2.80 -16.66 16.79
C GLU A 53 -2.18 -17.72 15.88
N GLU A 54 -2.40 -17.65 14.56
CA GLU A 54 -1.82 -18.58 13.59
C GLU A 54 -0.29 -18.59 13.65
N THR A 55 0.35 -17.41 13.63
CA THR A 55 1.80 -17.31 13.72
C THR A 55 2.33 -17.82 15.07
N SER A 56 1.63 -17.50 16.16
CA SER A 56 2.02 -17.92 17.51
C SER A 56 1.89 -19.45 17.70
N ALA A 57 0.81 -20.02 17.19
CA ALA A 57 0.57 -21.46 17.22
C ALA A 57 1.58 -22.25 16.39
N ALA A 58 1.90 -21.77 15.17
CA ALA A 58 2.87 -22.39 14.28
C ALA A 58 4.28 -22.42 14.89
N ALA A 59 4.67 -21.39 15.62
CA ALA A 59 5.98 -21.31 16.27
C ALA A 59 6.01 -21.86 17.71
N GLY A 60 4.85 -22.10 18.32
CA GLY A 60 4.74 -22.51 19.71
C GLY A 60 5.19 -21.43 20.73
N VAL A 61 5.21 -20.15 20.33
CA VAL A 61 5.67 -19.02 21.15
C VAL A 61 4.77 -17.82 21.00
N ARG A 62 4.72 -16.96 22.04
CA ARG A 62 4.05 -15.65 21.97
C ARG A 62 5.08 -14.55 21.76
N PRO A 63 4.76 -13.51 20.95
CA PRO A 63 5.66 -12.38 20.76
C PRO A 63 5.69 -11.45 22.00
N ASP A 64 6.87 -10.91 22.29
CA ASP A 64 7.14 -9.95 23.37
C ASP A 64 6.91 -8.51 22.94
N ALA A 65 6.87 -8.24 21.63
CA ALA A 65 6.57 -6.94 21.04
C ALA A 65 5.85 -7.11 19.71
N VAL A 66 5.03 -6.13 19.35
CA VAL A 66 4.29 -6.12 18.06
C VAL A 66 4.41 -4.77 17.38
N ALA A 67 4.57 -4.79 16.07
CA ALA A 67 4.38 -3.60 15.22
C ALA A 67 3.35 -3.87 14.14
N LEU A 68 2.41 -2.96 13.99
CA LEU A 68 1.35 -2.97 13.01
C LEU A 68 1.53 -1.80 12.05
N GLY A 69 1.83 -2.10 10.78
CA GLY A 69 1.67 -1.17 9.67
C GLY A 69 0.31 -1.40 9.03
N ILE A 70 -0.53 -0.37 8.96
CA ILE A 70 -1.89 -0.54 8.46
C ILE A 70 -2.31 0.59 7.54
N ALA A 71 -2.89 0.24 6.41
CA ALA A 71 -3.46 1.19 5.47
C ALA A 71 -4.59 2.01 6.14
N GLY A 72 -4.53 3.33 6.00
CA GLY A 72 -5.53 4.24 6.57
C GLY A 72 -5.27 4.70 8.01
N ALA A 73 -4.21 4.24 8.67
CA ALA A 73 -3.83 4.68 10.03
C ALA A 73 -3.19 6.08 10.08
N GLY A 74 -3.61 6.98 9.20
CA GLY A 74 -2.97 8.30 9.05
C GLY A 74 -3.49 9.40 9.96
N ARG A 75 -4.46 9.14 10.84
CA ARG A 75 -5.06 10.14 11.73
C ARG A 75 -4.83 9.76 13.20
N PRO A 76 -4.68 10.73 14.10
CA PRO A 76 -4.41 10.43 15.52
C PRO A 76 -5.45 9.50 16.18
N GLY A 77 -6.74 9.63 15.83
CA GLY A 77 -7.81 8.78 16.35
C GLY A 77 -7.73 7.33 15.90
N ASP A 78 -7.30 7.07 14.67
CA ASP A 78 -7.19 5.70 14.12
C ASP A 78 -6.13 4.90 14.89
N ALA A 79 -5.01 5.52 15.24
CA ALA A 79 -3.94 4.86 16.01
C ALA A 79 -4.40 4.45 17.41
N ALA A 80 -5.27 5.24 18.06
CA ALA A 80 -5.81 4.91 19.38
C ALA A 80 -6.73 3.68 19.31
N VAL A 81 -7.64 3.65 18.34
CA VAL A 81 -8.52 2.48 18.09
C VAL A 81 -7.71 1.22 17.82
N LEU A 82 -6.68 1.30 16.98
CA LEU A 82 -5.83 0.16 16.64
C LEU A 82 -5.02 -0.35 17.84
N ARG A 83 -4.51 0.54 18.69
CA ARG A 83 -3.87 0.11 19.95
C ARG A 83 -4.85 -0.60 20.88
N GLU A 84 -6.10 -0.13 20.95
CA GLU A 84 -7.12 -0.77 21.74
C GLU A 84 -7.50 -2.16 21.20
N ILE A 85 -7.59 -2.32 19.86
CA ILE A 85 -7.74 -3.64 19.23
C ILE A 85 -6.59 -4.56 19.64
N LEU A 86 -5.34 -4.11 19.47
CA LEU A 86 -4.17 -4.91 19.81
C LEU A 86 -4.17 -5.29 21.30
N ARG A 87 -4.62 -4.39 22.19
CA ARG A 87 -4.77 -4.67 23.62
C ARG A 87 -5.82 -5.77 23.90
N ARG A 88 -6.95 -5.73 23.19
CA ARG A 88 -8.02 -6.75 23.32
C ARG A 88 -7.56 -8.15 22.87
N ILE A 89 -6.75 -8.21 21.83
CA ILE A 89 -6.17 -9.47 21.35
C ILE A 89 -4.89 -9.91 22.07
N GLY A 90 -4.54 -9.24 23.18
CA GLY A 90 -3.50 -9.67 24.12
C GLY A 90 -2.18 -8.92 24.08
N PHE A 91 -2.00 -7.92 23.20
CA PHE A 91 -0.79 -7.09 23.13
C PHE A 91 -0.97 -5.80 23.95
N ARG A 92 -0.30 -5.69 25.09
CA ARG A 92 -0.44 -4.55 26.00
C ARG A 92 0.80 -3.65 26.01
N ASP A 93 1.96 -4.27 25.93
CA ASP A 93 3.26 -3.60 26.03
C ASP A 93 4.01 -3.68 24.70
N ARG A 94 4.92 -2.74 24.48
CA ARG A 94 5.79 -2.72 23.28
C ARG A 94 5.03 -2.82 21.97
N VAL A 95 3.99 -1.99 21.85
CA VAL A 95 3.10 -1.93 20.70
C VAL A 95 3.43 -0.71 19.85
N VAL A 96 3.79 -0.93 18.59
CA VAL A 96 3.97 0.11 17.57
C VAL A 96 2.82 0.04 16.58
N VAL A 97 2.12 1.17 16.40
CA VAL A 97 1.10 1.31 15.34
C VAL A 97 1.52 2.42 14.41
N THR A 98 1.59 2.12 13.13
CA THR A 98 1.99 3.06 12.09
C THR A 98 1.26 2.79 10.76
N ASN A 99 1.54 3.57 9.71
CA ASN A 99 1.00 3.31 8.38
C ASN A 99 1.83 2.27 7.60
N ASP A 100 1.23 1.72 6.56
CA ASP A 100 1.81 0.74 5.64
C ASP A 100 3.05 1.27 4.90
N ALA A 101 3.05 2.53 4.51
CA ALA A 101 4.20 3.13 3.82
C ALA A 101 5.41 3.27 4.75
N HIS A 102 5.23 3.52 6.05
CA HIS A 102 6.34 3.55 7.00
C HIS A 102 7.02 2.19 7.13
N ILE A 103 6.27 1.10 7.25
CA ILE A 103 6.87 -0.24 7.31
C ILE A 103 7.54 -0.63 6.00
N ALA A 104 6.98 -0.25 4.83
CA ALA A 104 7.63 -0.43 3.54
C ALA A 104 8.94 0.36 3.45
N PHE A 105 8.97 1.61 3.95
CA PHE A 105 10.17 2.42 4.04
C PHE A 105 11.24 1.74 4.92
N VAL A 106 10.85 1.27 6.10
CA VAL A 106 11.75 0.59 7.03
C VAL A 106 12.32 -0.69 6.43
N ALA A 107 11.53 -1.45 5.68
CA ALA A 107 11.96 -2.67 5.02
C ALA A 107 12.96 -2.42 3.87
N GLY A 108 12.75 -1.32 3.11
CA GLY A 108 13.50 -1.06 1.88
C GLY A 108 14.60 0.01 1.98
N SER A 109 14.69 0.78 3.09
CA SER A 109 15.65 1.88 3.26
C SER A 109 16.80 1.53 4.21
N PRO A 110 17.99 1.17 3.72
CA PRO A 110 19.16 0.95 4.59
C PRO A 110 19.58 2.20 5.34
N ARG A 111 19.41 3.39 4.73
CA ARG A 111 19.79 4.67 5.33
C ARG A 111 18.82 5.18 6.37
N ARG A 112 17.58 4.70 6.36
CA ARG A 112 16.47 5.25 7.18
C ARG A 112 16.25 6.75 6.98
N VAL A 113 16.70 7.29 5.84
CA VAL A 113 16.52 8.66 5.35
C VAL A 113 15.99 8.58 3.93
N GLY A 114 14.87 9.20 3.66
CA GLY A 114 14.21 9.15 2.35
C GLY A 114 12.70 8.92 2.44
N LEU A 115 12.15 8.21 1.49
CA LEU A 115 10.70 7.95 1.42
C LEU A 115 10.38 6.56 0.88
N ALA A 116 9.16 6.09 1.19
CA ALA A 116 8.48 5.05 0.42
C ALA A 116 7.35 5.67 -0.39
N LEU A 117 7.23 5.23 -1.64
CA LEU A 117 6.09 5.47 -2.51
C LEU A 117 5.37 4.13 -2.70
N VAL A 118 4.18 4.03 -2.09
CA VAL A 118 3.36 2.82 -2.18
C VAL A 118 2.29 3.02 -3.24
N CYS A 119 2.22 2.08 -4.19
CA CYS A 119 1.19 2.02 -5.23
C CYS A 119 0.58 0.62 -5.25
N GLY A 120 -0.59 0.51 -4.64
CA GLY A 120 -1.41 -0.69 -4.56
C GLY A 120 -2.84 -0.39 -5.00
N THR A 121 -3.85 -0.91 -4.29
CA THR A 121 -5.25 -0.49 -4.47
C THR A 121 -5.41 1.01 -4.26
N GLY A 122 -4.72 1.60 -3.27
CA GLY A 122 -4.52 3.03 -3.06
C GLY A 122 -3.07 3.45 -3.30
N SER A 123 -2.75 4.73 -3.05
CA SER A 123 -1.40 5.27 -3.17
C SER A 123 -1.04 6.24 -2.05
N ILE A 124 0.23 6.26 -1.64
CA ILE A 124 0.75 7.17 -0.62
C ILE A 124 2.26 7.33 -0.78
N ALA A 125 2.76 8.54 -0.59
CA ALA A 125 4.17 8.81 -0.34
C ALA A 125 4.37 9.18 1.14
N TRP A 126 5.30 8.51 1.81
CA TRP A 126 5.65 8.78 3.22
C TRP A 126 7.17 8.76 3.36
N GLY A 127 7.72 9.71 4.11
CA GLY A 127 9.17 9.79 4.27
C GLY A 127 9.60 10.35 5.60
N ARG A 128 10.94 10.24 5.85
CA ARG A 128 11.62 10.73 7.04
C ARG A 128 13.00 11.29 6.66
N ASN A 129 13.36 12.44 7.24
CA ASN A 129 14.71 12.98 7.11
C ASN A 129 15.67 12.53 8.23
N ALA A 130 16.95 12.91 8.13
CA ALA A 130 17.97 12.58 9.13
C ALA A 130 17.67 13.17 10.53
N GLY A 131 16.95 14.28 10.60
CA GLY A 131 16.50 14.89 11.85
C GLY A 131 15.31 14.17 12.52
N GLY A 132 14.75 13.16 11.85
CA GLY A 132 13.58 12.41 12.36
C GLY A 132 12.23 13.04 12.00
N GLU A 133 12.20 14.17 11.29
CA GLU A 133 10.96 14.77 10.81
C GLU A 133 10.33 13.90 9.75
N VAL A 134 8.99 13.82 9.76
CA VAL A 134 8.22 12.99 8.84
C VAL A 134 7.30 13.85 7.95
N ALA A 135 7.11 13.42 6.72
CA ALA A 135 6.14 14.02 5.81
C ALA A 135 5.37 12.94 5.05
N ARG A 136 4.16 13.30 4.64
CA ARG A 136 3.27 12.48 3.83
C ARG A 136 2.64 13.31 2.72
N ALA A 137 2.45 12.70 1.54
CA ALA A 137 1.62 13.21 0.46
C ALA A 137 0.70 12.11 -0.04
N GLY A 138 -0.55 12.43 -0.35
CA GLY A 138 -1.57 11.46 -0.73
C GLY A 138 -2.05 10.57 0.44
N GLY A 139 -2.61 9.41 0.10
CA GLY A 139 -3.14 8.44 1.08
C GLY A 139 -4.40 8.93 1.78
N PHE A 140 -5.25 9.69 1.08
CA PHE A 140 -6.51 10.20 1.64
C PHE A 140 -7.69 9.27 1.38
N GLY A 141 -7.46 8.19 0.62
CA GLY A 141 -8.47 7.22 0.24
C GLY A 141 -9.08 7.53 -1.12
N TRP A 142 -9.69 6.53 -1.69
CA TRP A 142 -10.15 6.47 -3.09
C TRP A 142 -11.20 7.52 -3.49
N HIS A 143 -11.93 8.10 -2.54
CA HIS A 143 -12.92 9.16 -2.84
C HIS A 143 -12.29 10.52 -3.11
N VAL A 144 -11.18 10.83 -2.45
CA VAL A 144 -10.62 12.19 -2.42
C VAL A 144 -9.09 12.21 -2.55
N GLY A 145 -8.50 11.10 -3.01
CA GLY A 145 -7.07 10.91 -3.14
C GLY A 145 -6.74 9.61 -3.85
N ASP A 146 -5.64 8.96 -3.42
CA ASP A 146 -5.09 7.74 -3.99
C ASP A 146 -4.75 7.87 -5.50
N GLU A 147 -4.37 9.08 -5.92
CA GLU A 147 -4.02 9.40 -7.30
C GLU A 147 -2.88 8.51 -7.79
N GLY A 148 -3.01 8.02 -9.02
CA GLY A 148 -2.05 7.11 -9.64
C GLY A 148 -2.12 5.65 -9.17
N SER A 149 -2.98 5.30 -8.19
CA SER A 149 -3.18 3.94 -7.71
C SER A 149 -3.88 3.04 -8.73
N GLY A 150 -3.90 1.73 -8.45
CA GLY A 150 -4.67 0.77 -9.26
C GLY A 150 -6.14 1.12 -9.35
N PHE A 151 -6.76 1.54 -8.23
CA PHE A 151 -8.15 2.00 -8.23
C PHE A 151 -8.34 3.24 -9.13
N TRP A 152 -7.49 4.24 -8.98
CA TRP A 152 -7.53 5.46 -9.77
C TRP A 152 -7.39 5.18 -11.28
N ILE A 153 -6.45 4.29 -11.66
CA ILE A 153 -6.27 3.86 -13.06
C ILE A 153 -7.53 3.18 -13.59
N GLY A 154 -8.06 2.20 -12.84
CA GLY A 154 -9.25 1.44 -13.24
C GLY A 154 -10.49 2.33 -13.34
N GLU A 155 -10.72 3.22 -12.38
CA GLU A 155 -11.84 4.16 -12.36
C GLU A 155 -11.78 5.13 -13.55
N ARG A 156 -10.60 5.67 -13.86
CA ARG A 156 -10.42 6.52 -15.04
C ARG A 156 -10.67 5.75 -16.34
N ALA A 157 -10.22 4.51 -16.43
CA ALA A 157 -10.46 3.67 -17.59
C ALA A 157 -11.97 3.42 -17.82
N ILE A 158 -12.72 3.07 -16.74
CA ILE A 158 -14.19 2.91 -16.81
C ILE A 158 -14.83 4.20 -17.31
N ARG A 159 -14.45 5.37 -16.77
CA ARG A 159 -14.97 6.67 -17.23
C ARG A 159 -14.68 6.95 -18.70
N GLN A 160 -13.49 6.58 -19.19
CA GLN A 160 -13.14 6.79 -20.60
C GLN A 160 -13.93 5.87 -21.55
N VAL A 161 -14.18 4.62 -21.17
CA VAL A 161 -15.04 3.71 -21.90
C VAL A 161 -16.45 4.28 -22.04
N LEU A 162 -17.06 4.70 -20.93
CA LEU A 162 -18.41 5.29 -20.94
C LEU A 162 -18.47 6.60 -21.74
N ARG A 163 -17.41 7.42 -21.70
CA ARG A 163 -17.33 8.64 -22.55
C ARG A 163 -17.20 8.31 -24.04
N GLY A 164 -16.48 7.24 -24.40
CA GLY A 164 -16.43 6.76 -25.78
C GLY A 164 -17.79 6.26 -26.26
N ARG A 165 -18.51 5.54 -25.40
CA ARG A 165 -19.83 4.99 -25.68
C ARG A 165 -20.89 6.06 -25.97
N ASP A 166 -20.91 7.15 -25.20
CA ASP A 166 -21.86 8.25 -25.36
C ASP A 166 -21.38 9.38 -26.31
N GLY A 167 -20.25 9.18 -26.99
CA GLY A 167 -19.71 10.11 -27.99
C GLY A 167 -18.95 11.32 -27.43
N ARG A 168 -18.70 11.38 -26.11
CA ARG A 168 -17.89 12.44 -25.48
C ARG A 168 -16.39 12.18 -25.48
N GLY A 169 -15.95 11.03 -25.95
CA GLY A 169 -14.56 10.60 -25.99
C GLY A 169 -14.24 9.75 -27.21
N PRO A 170 -12.97 9.46 -27.47
CA PRO A 170 -12.56 8.55 -28.53
C PRO A 170 -12.96 7.10 -28.21
N ALA A 171 -13.15 6.30 -29.27
CA ALA A 171 -13.21 4.85 -29.13
C ALA A 171 -11.87 4.31 -28.59
N THR A 172 -11.94 3.26 -27.76
CA THR A 172 -10.77 2.68 -27.09
C THR A 172 -10.91 1.16 -26.97
N ALA A 173 -9.81 0.44 -27.06
CA ALA A 173 -9.75 -1.00 -26.81
C ALA A 173 -10.12 -1.38 -25.34
N LEU A 174 -10.16 -0.39 -24.45
CA LEU A 174 -10.58 -0.58 -23.06
C LEU A 174 -12.03 -1.04 -22.93
N GLU A 175 -12.89 -0.81 -23.94
CA GLU A 175 -14.29 -1.29 -23.92
C GLU A 175 -14.33 -2.82 -23.87
N ALA A 176 -13.65 -3.49 -24.81
CA ALA A 176 -13.58 -4.95 -24.81
C ALA A 176 -12.92 -5.51 -23.52
N ALA A 177 -11.87 -4.82 -23.03
CA ALA A 177 -11.21 -5.19 -21.79
C ALA A 177 -12.12 -5.06 -20.57
N LEU A 178 -12.97 -4.01 -20.52
CA LEU A 178 -13.95 -3.78 -19.46
C LEU A 178 -15.00 -4.91 -19.43
N LEU A 179 -15.60 -5.23 -20.60
CA LEU A 179 -16.60 -6.29 -20.71
C LEU A 179 -16.05 -7.64 -20.21
N ALA A 180 -14.84 -7.97 -20.63
CA ALA A 180 -14.17 -9.21 -20.22
C ALA A 180 -13.83 -9.23 -18.73
N HIS A 181 -13.28 -8.13 -18.17
CA HIS A 181 -12.83 -8.06 -16.79
C HIS A 181 -13.99 -8.13 -15.78
N PHE A 182 -15.09 -7.46 -16.06
CA PHE A 182 -16.25 -7.42 -15.18
C PHE A 182 -17.31 -8.48 -15.50
N ALA A 183 -17.11 -9.25 -16.60
CA ALA A 183 -18.05 -10.26 -17.09
C ALA A 183 -19.46 -9.68 -17.37
N ILE A 184 -19.52 -8.50 -17.99
CA ILE A 184 -20.74 -7.79 -18.37
C ILE A 184 -20.92 -7.81 -19.89
N ALA A 185 -22.15 -7.65 -20.37
CA ALA A 185 -22.47 -7.69 -21.80
C ALA A 185 -22.46 -6.30 -22.47
N ASP A 186 -22.80 -5.26 -21.71
CA ASP A 186 -22.79 -3.87 -22.17
C ASP A 186 -21.95 -3.02 -21.20
N PRO A 187 -21.15 -2.04 -21.68
CA PRO A 187 -20.37 -1.17 -20.80
C PRO A 187 -21.18 -0.42 -19.74
N GLU A 188 -22.46 -0.11 -20.02
CA GLU A 188 -23.34 0.59 -19.08
C GLU A 188 -23.74 -0.28 -17.87
N ASP A 189 -23.68 -1.62 -18.01
CA ASP A 189 -23.97 -2.55 -16.92
C ASP A 189 -23.01 -2.34 -15.72
N ILE A 190 -21.81 -1.79 -15.95
CA ILE A 190 -20.85 -1.47 -14.88
C ILE A 190 -21.44 -0.51 -13.83
N VAL A 191 -22.41 0.32 -14.25
CA VAL A 191 -23.11 1.24 -13.34
C VAL A 191 -23.92 0.46 -12.32
N HIS A 192 -24.65 -0.57 -12.78
CA HIS A 192 -25.43 -1.43 -11.88
C HIS A 192 -24.52 -2.21 -10.94
N GLU A 193 -23.38 -2.71 -11.44
CA GLU A 193 -22.39 -3.41 -10.62
C GLU A 193 -21.84 -2.50 -9.50
N ILE A 194 -21.42 -1.27 -9.83
CA ILE A 194 -20.81 -0.34 -8.87
C ILE A 194 -21.83 0.20 -7.85
N TYR A 195 -23.06 0.51 -8.28
CA TYR A 195 -24.08 1.11 -7.43
C TYR A 195 -25.04 0.09 -6.78
N GLY A 196 -24.98 -1.17 -7.19
CA GLY A 196 -25.91 -2.22 -6.75
C GLY A 196 -25.65 -2.82 -5.38
N GLY A 197 -24.62 -2.37 -4.62
CA GLY A 197 -24.32 -2.89 -3.28
C GLY A 197 -22.83 -2.81 -2.92
N ASP A 198 -22.35 -3.80 -2.17
CA ASP A 198 -20.96 -3.89 -1.70
C ASP A 198 -19.99 -4.28 -2.83
N PHE A 199 -19.84 -3.41 -3.83
CA PHE A 199 -18.90 -3.67 -4.91
C PHE A 199 -17.45 -3.58 -4.43
N PRO A 200 -16.66 -4.67 -4.52
CA PRO A 200 -15.31 -4.69 -3.96
C PRO A 200 -14.36 -3.79 -4.76
N ARG A 201 -13.82 -2.75 -4.13
CA ARG A 201 -12.91 -1.77 -4.76
C ARG A 201 -11.70 -2.39 -5.45
N HIS A 202 -11.23 -3.54 -4.96
CA HIS A 202 -10.11 -4.23 -5.58
C HIS A 202 -10.44 -4.73 -6.99
N ARG A 203 -11.71 -4.99 -7.35
CA ARG A 203 -12.09 -5.33 -8.73
C ARG A 203 -11.81 -4.19 -9.69
N ILE A 204 -12.09 -2.92 -9.27
CA ILE A 204 -11.71 -1.75 -10.06
C ILE A 204 -10.19 -1.60 -10.11
N ALA A 205 -9.49 -1.79 -8.99
CA ALA A 205 -8.04 -1.66 -8.96
C ALA A 205 -7.34 -2.70 -9.84
N PHE A 206 -7.85 -3.92 -9.92
CA PHE A 206 -7.30 -4.97 -10.79
C PHE A 206 -7.54 -4.70 -12.29
N PHE A 207 -8.49 -3.86 -12.63
CA PHE A 207 -8.67 -3.41 -14.02
C PHE A 207 -7.46 -2.61 -14.54
N ALA A 208 -6.59 -2.11 -13.66
CA ALA A 208 -5.34 -1.48 -14.07
C ALA A 208 -4.43 -2.41 -14.91
N VAL A 209 -4.52 -3.74 -14.73
CA VAL A 209 -3.73 -4.71 -15.53
C VAL A 209 -4.21 -4.73 -16.99
N PRO A 210 -5.51 -4.96 -17.30
CA PRO A 210 -6.03 -4.80 -18.65
C PRO A 210 -5.74 -3.42 -19.28
N VAL A 211 -5.75 -2.33 -18.50
CA VAL A 211 -5.37 -1.00 -18.97
C VAL A 211 -3.92 -0.98 -19.45
N ALA A 212 -3.00 -1.57 -18.67
CA ALA A 212 -1.59 -1.65 -19.05
C ALA A 212 -1.38 -2.53 -20.30
N GLU A 213 -2.15 -3.59 -20.46
CA GLU A 213 -2.12 -4.44 -21.66
C GLU A 213 -2.61 -3.69 -22.90
N ALA A 214 -3.71 -2.94 -22.81
CA ALA A 214 -4.22 -2.10 -23.88
C ALA A 214 -3.21 -1.01 -24.27
N ALA A 215 -2.57 -0.34 -23.32
CA ALA A 215 -1.52 0.63 -23.57
C ALA A 215 -0.33 0.02 -24.32
N ARG A 216 0.12 -1.17 -23.91
CA ARG A 216 1.19 -1.93 -24.58
C ARG A 216 0.81 -2.33 -26.00
N ALA A 217 -0.48 -2.57 -26.27
CA ALA A 217 -1.02 -2.83 -27.60
C ALA A 217 -1.22 -1.56 -28.46
N GLY A 218 -0.89 -0.38 -27.92
CA GLY A 218 -0.94 0.90 -28.65
C GLY A 218 -2.22 1.73 -28.45
N ASP A 219 -3.09 1.38 -27.49
CA ASP A 219 -4.25 2.20 -27.16
C ASP A 219 -3.81 3.53 -26.55
N ALA A 220 -4.18 4.64 -27.22
CA ALA A 220 -3.76 5.99 -26.82
C ALA A 220 -4.45 6.46 -25.52
N VAL A 221 -5.69 6.01 -25.27
CA VAL A 221 -6.44 6.35 -24.07
C VAL A 221 -5.81 5.68 -22.85
N ALA A 222 -5.53 4.39 -22.95
CA ALA A 222 -4.85 3.63 -21.90
C ALA A 222 -3.45 4.17 -21.61
N SER A 223 -2.68 4.50 -22.67
CA SER A 223 -1.34 5.09 -22.55
C SER A 223 -1.37 6.42 -21.80
N ARG A 224 -2.37 7.27 -22.07
CA ARG A 224 -2.55 8.53 -21.38
C ARG A 224 -2.90 8.34 -19.90
N ILE A 225 -3.79 7.41 -19.58
CA ILE A 225 -4.16 7.10 -18.19
C ILE A 225 -2.91 6.70 -17.38
N LEU A 226 -2.04 5.85 -17.95
CA LEU A 226 -0.82 5.42 -17.25
C LEU A 226 0.21 6.55 -17.14
N ALA A 227 0.34 7.42 -18.14
CA ALA A 227 1.23 8.59 -18.05
C ALA A 227 0.75 9.59 -16.98
N ASP A 228 -0.56 9.83 -16.90
CA ASP A 228 -1.15 10.66 -15.86
C ASP A 228 -0.94 10.02 -14.48
N ALA A 229 -1.13 8.69 -14.35
CA ALA A 229 -0.88 7.97 -13.10
C ALA A 229 0.57 8.10 -12.62
N ALA A 230 1.54 7.93 -13.53
CA ALA A 230 2.95 8.13 -13.21
C ALA A 230 3.24 9.56 -12.73
N SER A 231 2.61 10.57 -13.36
CA SER A 231 2.78 11.98 -12.99
C SER A 231 2.26 12.28 -11.58
N GLU A 232 1.12 11.74 -11.20
CA GLU A 232 0.56 11.88 -9.86
C GLU A 232 1.44 11.21 -8.79
N LEU A 233 1.93 10.00 -9.07
CA LEU A 233 2.83 9.27 -8.17
C LEU A 233 4.16 10.02 -7.97
N VAL A 234 4.74 10.55 -9.05
CA VAL A 234 5.96 11.37 -8.99
C VAL A 234 5.72 12.64 -8.20
N LEU A 235 4.61 13.35 -8.46
CA LEU A 235 4.23 14.56 -7.74
C LEU A 235 4.13 14.33 -6.22
N ALA A 236 3.53 13.20 -5.81
CA ALA A 236 3.44 12.83 -4.41
C ALA A 236 4.83 12.61 -3.78
N ALA A 237 5.71 11.87 -4.46
CA ALA A 237 7.08 11.61 -4.00
C ALA A 237 7.90 12.90 -3.91
N GLU A 238 7.90 13.73 -4.96
CA GLU A 238 8.61 15.02 -5.00
C GLU A 238 8.11 15.98 -3.91
N THR A 239 6.83 15.93 -3.59
CA THR A 239 6.25 16.72 -2.49
C THR A 239 6.86 16.32 -1.14
N VAL A 240 7.05 15.01 -0.89
CA VAL A 240 7.72 14.54 0.32
C VAL A 240 9.20 14.92 0.31
N ILE A 241 9.92 14.74 -0.82
CA ILE A 241 11.33 15.14 -0.98
C ILE A 241 11.51 16.62 -0.61
N ARG A 242 10.70 17.50 -1.19
CA ARG A 242 10.75 18.94 -0.96
C ARG A 242 10.42 19.30 0.50
N ARG A 243 9.37 18.71 1.09
CA ARG A 243 8.95 19.01 2.46
C ARG A 243 9.96 18.60 3.53
N LEU A 244 10.73 17.55 3.25
CA LEU A 244 11.75 17.03 4.15
C LEU A 244 13.16 17.57 3.86
N GLY A 245 13.33 18.39 2.80
CA GLY A 245 14.63 18.93 2.41
C GLY A 245 15.64 17.83 2.07
N LEU A 246 15.20 16.76 1.37
CA LEU A 246 16.06 15.60 1.10
C LEU A 246 17.10 15.86 0.00
N ALA A 247 16.83 16.79 -0.92
CA ALA A 247 17.74 17.12 -2.00
C ALA A 247 19.08 17.68 -1.47
N GLY A 248 20.21 17.26 -2.06
CA GLY A 248 21.56 17.66 -1.68
C GLY A 248 22.24 16.75 -0.66
N ALA A 249 21.57 15.70 -0.18
CA ALA A 249 22.15 14.66 0.65
C ALA A 249 21.60 13.29 0.22
N ALA A 250 22.39 12.23 0.41
CA ALA A 250 21.98 10.88 -0.03
C ALA A 250 20.72 10.38 0.69
N TYR A 251 19.71 9.99 -0.07
CA TYR A 251 18.46 9.43 0.44
C TYR A 251 17.96 8.23 -0.37
N ASP A 252 17.08 7.42 0.23
CA ASP A 252 16.47 6.26 -0.42
C ASP A 252 15.04 6.61 -0.89
N VAL A 253 14.67 6.11 -2.08
CA VAL A 253 13.29 6.08 -2.57
C VAL A 253 12.89 4.63 -2.73
N VAL A 254 11.99 4.16 -1.87
CA VAL A 254 11.50 2.78 -1.87
C VAL A 254 10.17 2.71 -2.61
N LEU A 255 10.13 2.00 -3.74
CA LEU A 255 8.91 1.72 -4.48
C LEU A 255 8.31 0.41 -3.98
N SER A 256 7.02 0.41 -3.62
CA SER A 256 6.33 -0.75 -3.08
C SER A 256 4.86 -0.78 -3.49
N GLY A 257 4.25 -1.95 -3.44
CA GLY A 257 2.82 -2.13 -3.64
C GLY A 257 2.44 -3.06 -4.80
N GLY A 258 1.22 -3.58 -4.71
CA GLY A 258 0.73 -4.60 -5.65
C GLY A 258 0.57 -4.08 -7.08
N THR A 259 0.19 -2.81 -7.26
CA THR A 259 0.04 -2.21 -8.59
C THR A 259 1.39 -2.03 -9.26
N PHE A 260 2.45 -1.59 -8.57
CA PHE A 260 3.79 -1.54 -9.14
C PHE A 260 4.25 -2.93 -9.59
N ARG A 261 4.08 -3.96 -8.76
CA ARG A 261 4.42 -5.34 -9.15
C ARG A 261 3.65 -5.84 -10.36
N ALA A 262 2.38 -5.47 -10.48
CA ALA A 262 1.54 -5.88 -11.61
C ALA A 262 1.81 -5.07 -12.88
N LEU A 263 2.29 -3.83 -12.75
CA LEU A 263 2.56 -2.88 -13.83
C LEU A 263 4.03 -2.44 -13.84
N PRO A 264 5.00 -3.30 -14.21
CA PRO A 264 6.44 -2.96 -14.15
C PRO A 264 6.82 -1.76 -15.02
N ALA A 265 6.10 -1.50 -16.12
CA ALA A 265 6.34 -0.34 -16.98
C ALA A 265 5.99 0.98 -16.28
N LEU A 266 4.90 1.00 -15.50
CA LEU A 266 4.53 2.16 -14.67
C LEU A 266 5.60 2.42 -13.60
N GLU A 267 6.03 1.37 -12.90
CA GLU A 267 7.07 1.46 -11.89
C GLU A 267 8.40 1.99 -12.48
N ALA A 268 8.83 1.44 -13.62
CA ALA A 268 10.05 1.86 -14.31
C ALA A 268 9.99 3.34 -14.74
N ASP A 269 8.83 3.82 -15.23
CA ASP A 269 8.66 5.25 -15.59
C ASP A 269 8.75 6.15 -14.35
N VAL A 270 8.10 5.78 -13.25
CA VAL A 270 8.17 6.50 -11.97
C VAL A 270 9.61 6.49 -11.44
N ALA A 271 10.29 5.33 -11.42
CA ALA A 271 11.66 5.21 -10.96
C ALA A 271 12.61 6.11 -11.77
N ARG A 272 12.49 6.10 -13.09
CA ARG A 272 13.28 6.95 -13.99
C ARG A 272 13.06 8.44 -13.72
N ARG A 273 11.84 8.87 -13.47
CA ARG A 273 11.53 10.28 -13.18
C ARG A 273 11.99 10.73 -11.79
N LEU A 274 12.07 9.82 -10.82
CA LEU A 274 12.56 10.10 -9.46
C LEU A 274 14.08 9.93 -9.33
N SER A 275 14.77 9.47 -10.37
CA SER A 275 16.23 9.31 -10.35
C SER A 275 16.92 10.66 -10.30
N ALA A 276 17.77 10.85 -9.29
CA ALA A 276 18.65 12.02 -9.08
C ALA A 276 19.99 11.53 -8.53
N PRO A 277 21.09 12.32 -8.62
CA PRO A 277 22.42 11.90 -8.17
C PRO A 277 22.50 11.49 -6.70
N ASP A 278 21.64 12.06 -5.86
CA ASP A 278 21.53 11.84 -4.42
C ASP A 278 20.41 10.84 -4.03
N ALA A 279 19.58 10.42 -5.00
CA ALA A 279 18.48 9.50 -4.79
C ALA A 279 18.85 8.04 -5.16
N ALA A 280 18.75 7.13 -4.20
CA ALA A 280 18.84 5.70 -4.46
C ALA A 280 17.42 5.10 -4.60
N VAL A 281 16.91 5.04 -5.84
CA VAL A 281 15.60 4.45 -6.13
C VAL A 281 15.69 2.93 -6.14
N ARG A 282 14.80 2.26 -5.39
CA ARG A 282 14.78 0.80 -5.21
C ARG A 282 13.37 0.26 -5.25
N HIS A 283 13.19 -0.89 -5.87
CA HIS A 283 12.02 -1.74 -5.63
C HIS A 283 12.15 -2.46 -4.29
N LEU A 284 11.06 -2.56 -3.53
CA LEU A 284 11.01 -3.41 -2.34
C LEU A 284 10.83 -4.87 -2.76
N GLU A 285 11.92 -5.65 -2.74
CA GLU A 285 11.91 -7.07 -3.11
C GLU A 285 11.23 -7.96 -2.07
N GLY A 286 11.29 -7.55 -0.79
CA GLY A 286 10.70 -8.29 0.33
C GLY A 286 9.26 -7.87 0.68
N GLU A 287 8.74 -8.48 1.75
CA GLU A 287 7.43 -8.12 2.31
C GLU A 287 7.56 -6.88 3.21
N PRO A 288 6.64 -5.90 3.13
CA PRO A 288 6.64 -4.75 4.04
C PRO A 288 6.56 -5.17 5.52
N ALA A 289 5.96 -6.32 5.82
CA ALA A 289 5.90 -6.89 7.17
C ALA A 289 7.28 -7.09 7.82
N ALA A 290 8.36 -7.26 7.02
CA ALA A 290 9.73 -7.29 7.53
C ALA A 290 10.13 -5.95 8.18
N GLY A 291 9.67 -4.82 7.62
CA GLY A 291 9.86 -3.51 8.25
C GLY A 291 9.08 -3.36 9.56
N ALA A 292 7.89 -3.98 9.65
CA ALA A 292 7.17 -4.05 10.91
C ALA A 292 7.93 -4.90 11.94
N VAL A 293 8.53 -6.03 11.53
CA VAL A 293 9.44 -6.82 12.40
C VAL A 293 10.55 -5.94 12.96
N GLU A 294 11.22 -5.13 12.13
CA GLU A 294 12.28 -4.23 12.59
C GLU A 294 11.78 -3.19 13.60
N LEU A 295 10.62 -2.58 13.36
CA LEU A 295 10.03 -1.65 14.32
C LEU A 295 9.67 -2.33 15.66
N ALA A 296 9.18 -3.55 15.62
CA ALA A 296 8.92 -4.31 16.84
C ALA A 296 10.21 -4.67 17.60
N ARG A 297 11.30 -4.97 16.87
CA ARG A 297 12.64 -5.20 17.45
C ARG A 297 13.20 -3.93 18.11
N GLU A 298 13.04 -2.77 17.45
CA GLU A 298 13.40 -1.47 18.02
C GLU A 298 12.65 -1.20 19.33
N ALA A 299 11.33 -1.43 19.35
CA ALA A 299 10.51 -1.29 20.56
C ALA A 299 10.92 -2.28 21.68
N LEU A 300 11.31 -3.50 21.30
CA LEU A 300 11.80 -4.50 22.26
C LEU A 300 13.12 -4.07 22.91
N ARG A 301 14.03 -3.44 22.17
CA ARG A 301 15.32 -2.94 22.67
C ARG A 301 15.18 -1.68 23.52
N ALA A 302 14.33 -0.74 23.10
CA ALA A 302 14.10 0.52 23.81
C ALA A 302 13.52 0.32 25.23
N ALA A 303 12.89 -0.79 25.48
CA ALA A 303 12.29 -1.15 26.78
C ALA A 303 13.20 -2.08 27.64
N ALA A 304 14.43 -2.35 27.22
CA ALA A 304 15.41 -3.02 28.05
C ALA A 304 15.93 -2.04 29.11
N PRO A 305 15.98 -2.41 30.42
CA PRO A 305 16.45 -1.55 31.49
C PRO A 305 17.92 -1.19 31.35
#